data_74d1d74f15c4ab52fc487b690194491c
#
_entry.id   74d1d74f15c4ab52fc487b690194491c
#
_cell.length_a   1.000
_cell.length_b   1.000
_cell.length_c   1.000
_cell.angle_alpha   90.00
_cell.angle_beta   90.00
_cell.angle_gamma   90.00
#
_symmetry.space_group_name_H-M   'P 1'
#
loop_
_entity.id
_entity.type
_entity.pdbx_description
1 polymer ?
#
loop_
_entity_poly.entity_id
_entity_poly.type
_entity_poly.pdbx_seq_one_letter_code
_entity_poly.pdbx_strand_id
1 'polypeptide(L)'
;MNLSGTPLNETIVALHQILPKFKKDNNVQKVQCVILTDGEAAPLRYHKEVHRQWEDTPYLGTNYIGSNCFLRDRKLGKTYSFSSVHRYSDFTDVLLTNLRDKFLDINFIGIRVLESRDAGQFIRNYTGYIDESYEKIMKIWRKEKAFTIKNSGYHSYFGLSSNALNNDTDFNPDSDATKAQIKTAFVKSLRGKKMNKKILGEFIELVA
;
A
#
# COMPACT_ATOMS: atom_id res chain seq x y z
N MET A 1 20.51 -10.46 9.88
CA MET A 1 19.31 -9.69 9.50
C MET A 1 18.49 -10.55 8.55
N ASN A 2 17.24 -10.84 8.91
CA ASN A 2 16.37 -11.59 8.02
C ASN A 2 15.76 -10.59 7.02
N LEU A 3 16.25 -10.58 5.78
CA LEU A 3 15.82 -9.65 4.72
C LEU A 3 14.50 -10.07 4.04
N SER A 4 13.82 -11.10 4.59
CA SER A 4 12.56 -11.59 4.05
C SER A 4 11.37 -10.88 4.72
N GLY A 5 10.84 -9.87 4.09
CA GLY A 5 9.60 -9.20 4.49
C GLY A 5 9.60 -7.73 4.12
N THR A 6 8.43 -7.25 3.70
CA THR A 6 8.22 -5.83 3.41
C THR A 6 7.98 -5.09 4.72
N PRO A 7 8.82 -4.11 5.11
CA PRO A 7 8.69 -3.36 6.38
C PRO A 7 7.60 -2.28 6.28
N LEU A 8 6.44 -2.63 5.72
CA LEU A 8 5.36 -1.69 5.45
C LEU A 8 4.73 -1.18 6.75
N ASN A 9 4.51 -2.06 7.73
CA ASN A 9 3.89 -1.68 9.00
C ASN A 9 4.78 -0.74 9.80
N GLU A 10 6.09 -0.98 9.82
CA GLU A 10 7.09 -0.11 10.44
C GLU A 10 7.12 1.25 9.74
N THR A 11 7.04 1.27 8.42
CA THR A 11 6.97 2.50 7.62
C THR A 11 5.72 3.31 7.96
N ILE A 12 4.54 2.67 8.05
CA ILE A 12 3.29 3.34 8.43
C ILE A 12 3.40 3.97 9.82
N VAL A 13 3.99 3.25 10.78
CA VAL A 13 4.24 3.80 12.12
C VAL A 13 5.19 5.01 12.04
N ALA A 14 6.26 4.93 11.25
CA ALA A 14 7.22 6.04 11.08
C ALA A 14 6.57 7.29 10.43
N LEU A 15 5.55 7.13 9.57
CA LEU A 15 4.83 8.24 8.94
C LEU A 15 4.19 9.19 9.97
N HIS A 16 3.87 8.72 11.18
CA HIS A 16 3.38 9.60 12.26
C HIS A 16 4.37 10.70 12.66
N GLN A 17 5.65 10.50 12.43
CA GLN A 17 6.72 11.48 12.68
C GLN A 17 7.16 12.18 11.39
N ILE A 18 7.22 11.44 10.29
CA ILE A 18 7.71 11.94 9.00
C ILE A 18 6.75 12.99 8.43
N LEU A 19 5.44 12.73 8.38
CA LEU A 19 4.47 13.60 7.74
C LEU A 19 4.40 15.01 8.36
N PRO A 20 4.31 15.17 9.69
CA PRO A 20 4.31 16.50 10.30
C PRO A 20 5.61 17.28 10.03
N LYS A 21 6.74 16.59 10.09
CA LYS A 21 8.04 17.19 9.79
C LYS A 21 8.11 17.61 8.31
N PHE A 22 7.73 16.75 7.40
CA PHE A 22 7.69 17.03 5.97
C PHE A 22 6.83 18.27 5.65
N LYS A 23 5.62 18.35 6.21
CA LYS A 23 4.73 19.52 6.03
C LYS A 23 5.36 20.81 6.53
N LYS A 24 5.97 20.75 7.70
CA LYS A 24 6.63 21.92 8.32
C LYS A 24 7.84 22.37 7.52
N ASP A 25 8.74 21.45 7.17
CA ASP A 25 10.01 21.77 6.53
C ASP A 25 9.83 22.30 5.09
N ASN A 26 8.76 21.84 4.40
CA ASN A 26 8.47 22.23 3.02
C ASN A 26 7.36 23.27 2.88
N ASN A 27 6.74 23.70 3.97
CA ASN A 27 5.62 24.67 3.99
C ASN A 27 4.49 24.34 3.00
N VAL A 28 4.14 23.05 2.89
CA VAL A 28 3.11 22.57 1.96
C VAL A 28 1.75 22.48 2.64
N GLN A 29 0.70 22.92 1.93
CA GLN A 29 -0.66 22.92 2.43
C GLN A 29 -1.38 21.59 2.20
N LYS A 30 -1.16 20.96 1.05
CA LYS A 30 -1.79 19.68 0.64
C LYS A 30 -0.73 18.61 0.44
N VAL A 31 -0.92 17.47 1.07
CA VAL A 31 -0.02 16.32 0.97
C VAL A 31 -0.78 15.09 0.49
N GLN A 32 -0.21 14.38 -0.44
CA GLN A 32 -0.65 13.06 -0.87
C GLN A 32 0.42 12.04 -0.48
N CYS A 33 0.03 11.01 0.24
CA CYS A 33 0.93 9.94 0.63
C CYS A 33 0.67 8.70 -0.21
N VAL A 34 1.55 8.42 -1.16
CA VAL A 34 1.46 7.23 -2.02
C VAL A 34 2.42 6.17 -1.51
N ILE A 35 1.89 4.99 -1.22
CA ILE A 35 2.66 3.83 -0.75
C ILE A 35 2.67 2.79 -1.87
N LEU A 36 3.84 2.60 -2.46
CA LEU A 36 4.09 1.60 -3.51
C LEU A 36 4.77 0.38 -2.90
N THR A 37 4.22 -0.81 -3.13
CA THR A 37 4.78 -2.07 -2.63
C THR A 37 4.53 -3.22 -3.61
N ASP A 38 5.42 -4.20 -3.62
CA ASP A 38 5.29 -5.49 -4.31
C ASP A 38 5.01 -6.65 -3.34
N GLY A 39 5.13 -6.40 -2.02
CA GLY A 39 4.98 -7.38 -0.96
C GLY A 39 3.87 -7.08 0.05
N GLU A 40 3.39 -8.10 0.77
CA GLU A 40 2.57 -7.93 1.95
C GLU A 40 3.43 -7.53 3.16
N ALA A 41 2.84 -6.76 4.06
CA ALA A 41 3.50 -6.36 5.30
C ALA A 41 3.79 -7.58 6.18
N ALA A 42 4.98 -7.63 6.76
CA ALA A 42 5.26 -8.56 7.83
C ALA A 42 4.57 -8.10 9.14
N PRO A 43 4.18 -9.05 10.03
CA PRO A 43 3.64 -8.67 11.34
C PRO A 43 4.68 -7.91 12.16
N LEU A 44 4.25 -6.88 12.88
CA LEU A 44 5.11 -6.17 13.81
C LEU A 44 5.52 -7.09 14.96
N ARG A 45 6.80 -7.03 15.28
CA ARG A 45 7.40 -7.75 16.40
C ARG A 45 7.66 -6.80 17.56
N TYR A 46 7.50 -7.31 18.76
CA TYR A 46 7.96 -6.61 19.96
C TYR A 46 8.78 -7.56 20.82
N HIS A 47 9.66 -6.99 21.60
CA HIS A 47 10.50 -7.75 22.52
C HIS A 47 9.99 -7.57 23.93
N LYS A 48 9.90 -8.67 24.67
CA LYS A 48 9.50 -8.70 26.06
C LYS A 48 10.51 -9.54 26.84
N GLU A 49 10.89 -9.06 28.00
CA GLU A 49 11.67 -9.84 28.94
C GLU A 49 10.84 -11.03 29.42
N VAL A 50 11.39 -12.21 29.26
CA VAL A 50 10.76 -13.49 29.62
C VAL A 50 11.59 -14.17 30.69
N HIS A 51 10.96 -14.47 31.83
CA HIS A 51 11.54 -15.27 32.91
C HIS A 51 11.04 -16.70 32.78
N ARG A 52 11.93 -17.64 32.63
CA ARG A 52 11.61 -19.06 32.71
C ARG A 52 12.01 -19.60 34.09
N GLN A 53 11.18 -20.47 34.67
CA GLN A 53 11.40 -21.01 36.03
C GLN A 53 12.71 -21.78 36.21
N TRP A 54 13.30 -22.22 35.09
CA TRP A 54 14.54 -23.01 35.04
C TRP A 54 15.76 -22.22 34.56
N GLU A 55 15.65 -20.92 34.34
CA GLU A 55 16.74 -20.04 33.90
C GLU A 55 16.99 -18.96 34.98
N ASP A 56 18.25 -18.82 35.38
CA ASP A 56 18.65 -17.83 36.40
C ASP A 56 18.60 -16.39 35.87
N THR A 57 18.66 -16.24 34.55
CA THR A 57 18.65 -14.91 33.89
C THR A 57 17.50 -14.80 32.89
N PRO A 58 16.79 -13.65 32.91
CA PRO A 58 15.76 -13.41 31.91
C PRO A 58 16.36 -13.24 30.52
N TYR A 59 15.64 -13.64 29.49
CA TYR A 59 16.03 -13.41 28.11
C TYR A 59 15.01 -12.54 27.36
N LEU A 60 15.45 -11.87 26.30
CA LEU A 60 14.58 -11.04 25.48
C LEU A 60 13.84 -11.89 24.44
N GLY A 61 12.62 -12.29 24.76
CA GLY A 61 11.76 -13.06 23.85
C GLY A 61 11.12 -12.18 22.77
N THR A 62 11.03 -12.71 21.55
CA THR A 62 10.33 -12.04 20.44
C THR A 62 8.87 -12.50 20.41
N ASN A 63 7.96 -11.53 20.44
CA ASN A 63 6.53 -11.74 20.33
C ASN A 63 5.95 -10.97 19.13
N TYR A 64 4.76 -11.37 18.68
CA TYR A 64 4.02 -10.71 17.62
C TYR A 64 2.79 -10.02 18.19
N ILE A 65 2.44 -8.86 17.63
CA ILE A 65 1.18 -8.21 17.91
C ILE A 65 0.06 -9.06 17.29
N GLY A 66 -0.90 -9.46 18.07
CA GLY A 66 -2.01 -10.35 17.67
C GLY A 66 -3.38 -9.82 18.08
N SER A 67 -4.40 -10.66 17.92
CA SER A 67 -5.82 -10.32 18.12
C SER A 67 -6.18 -9.86 19.54
N ASN A 68 -5.37 -10.20 20.54
CA ASN A 68 -5.54 -9.78 21.93
C ASN A 68 -4.85 -8.45 22.27
N CYS A 69 -4.29 -7.78 21.26
CA CYS A 69 -3.68 -6.48 21.39
C CYS A 69 -4.63 -5.37 20.91
N PHE A 70 -4.29 -4.14 21.24
CA PHE A 70 -4.96 -2.95 20.74
C PHE A 70 -3.96 -1.80 20.55
N LEU A 71 -4.24 -0.92 19.61
CA LEU A 71 -3.54 0.33 19.39
C LEU A 71 -4.33 1.46 20.09
N ARG A 72 -3.68 2.22 20.95
CA ARG A 72 -4.28 3.42 21.55
C ARG A 72 -3.54 4.67 21.13
N ASP A 73 -4.21 5.54 20.39
CA ASP A 73 -3.72 6.89 20.14
C ASP A 73 -4.20 7.82 21.27
N ARG A 74 -3.26 8.19 22.16
CA ARG A 74 -3.56 9.04 23.32
C ARG A 74 -3.91 10.47 22.94
N LYS A 75 -3.41 10.96 21.79
CA LYS A 75 -3.69 12.33 21.32
C LYS A 75 -5.10 12.44 20.75
N LEU A 76 -5.55 11.41 20.04
CA LEU A 76 -6.91 11.34 19.50
C LEU A 76 -7.93 10.81 20.53
N GLY A 77 -7.48 10.19 21.63
CA GLY A 77 -8.35 9.51 22.57
C GLY A 77 -9.01 8.25 22.03
N LYS A 78 -8.57 7.74 20.86
CA LYS A 78 -9.13 6.59 20.16
C LYS A 78 -8.36 5.30 20.47
N THR A 79 -9.11 4.18 20.49
CA THR A 79 -8.55 2.83 20.63
C THR A 79 -8.99 1.99 19.44
N TYR A 80 -8.03 1.31 18.80
CA TYR A 80 -8.24 0.44 17.65
C TYR A 80 -7.93 -0.99 18.07
N SER A 81 -8.90 -1.89 17.92
CA SER A 81 -8.76 -3.30 18.31
C SER A 81 -8.19 -4.12 17.15
N PHE A 82 -7.33 -5.07 17.49
CA PHE A 82 -6.87 -6.10 16.58
C PHE A 82 -7.68 -7.40 16.70
N SER A 83 -8.81 -7.41 17.41
CA SER A 83 -9.63 -8.60 17.63
C SER A 83 -10.17 -9.24 16.35
N SER A 84 -10.39 -8.45 15.31
CA SER A 84 -10.82 -8.90 13.98
C SER A 84 -9.67 -9.18 13.01
N VAL A 85 -8.40 -9.07 13.46
CA VAL A 85 -7.23 -9.32 12.63
C VAL A 85 -7.02 -10.82 12.46
N HIS A 86 -7.37 -11.33 11.29
CA HIS A 86 -7.18 -12.73 10.90
C HIS A 86 -6.06 -12.89 9.86
N ARG A 87 -5.68 -11.79 9.20
CA ARG A 87 -4.70 -11.74 8.13
C ARG A 87 -3.71 -10.59 8.36
N TYR A 88 -2.56 -10.65 7.74
CA TYR A 88 -1.55 -9.58 7.85
C TYR A 88 -2.04 -8.24 7.29
N SER A 89 -2.86 -8.27 6.23
CA SER A 89 -3.49 -7.08 5.66
C SER A 89 -4.39 -6.37 6.67
N ASP A 90 -5.14 -7.11 7.48
CA ASP A 90 -6.06 -6.53 8.47
C ASP A 90 -5.29 -5.70 9.52
N PHE A 91 -4.09 -6.16 9.91
CA PHE A 91 -3.21 -5.42 10.81
C PHE A 91 -2.75 -4.09 10.18
N THR A 92 -2.32 -4.13 8.94
CA THR A 92 -1.93 -2.94 8.18
C THR A 92 -3.08 -1.94 8.05
N ASP A 93 -4.29 -2.45 7.80
CA ASP A 93 -5.51 -1.62 7.68
C ASP A 93 -5.85 -0.90 9.00
N VAL A 94 -5.62 -1.54 10.15
CA VAL A 94 -5.79 -0.88 11.46
C VAL A 94 -4.79 0.26 11.66
N LEU A 95 -3.52 0.05 11.31
CA LEU A 95 -2.50 1.09 11.39
C LEU A 95 -2.80 2.27 10.46
N LEU A 96 -3.23 1.99 9.23
CA LEU A 96 -3.63 3.01 8.26
C LEU A 96 -4.87 3.78 8.72
N THR A 97 -5.84 3.11 9.33
CA THR A 97 -7.03 3.77 9.89
C THR A 97 -6.65 4.77 10.98
N ASN A 98 -5.75 4.40 11.89
CA ASN A 98 -5.22 5.34 12.87
C ASN A 98 -4.50 6.53 12.22
N LEU A 99 -3.69 6.27 11.18
CA LEU A 99 -2.96 7.31 10.47
C LEU A 99 -3.93 8.29 9.76
N ARG A 100 -4.98 7.77 9.11
CA ARG A 100 -6.03 8.57 8.47
C ARG A 100 -6.81 9.41 9.46
N ASP A 101 -7.17 8.85 10.60
CA ASP A 101 -7.87 9.57 11.66
C ASP A 101 -7.04 10.74 12.22
N LYS A 102 -5.72 10.59 12.20
CA LYS A 102 -4.79 11.61 12.71
C LYS A 102 -4.50 12.72 11.69
N PHE A 103 -4.48 12.38 10.41
CA PHE A 103 -4.11 13.29 9.32
C PHE A 103 -5.26 13.38 8.30
N LEU A 104 -6.34 14.08 8.70
CA LEU A 104 -7.57 14.22 7.89
C LEU A 104 -7.35 14.98 6.58
N ASP A 105 -6.29 15.74 6.48
CA ASP A 105 -5.90 16.55 5.33
C ASP A 105 -4.92 15.86 4.39
N ILE A 106 -4.60 14.58 4.66
CA ILE A 106 -3.69 13.77 3.84
C ILE A 106 -4.44 12.58 3.26
N ASN A 107 -4.38 12.42 1.94
CA ASN A 107 -4.85 11.22 1.29
C ASN A 107 -3.76 10.14 1.29
N PHE A 108 -4.12 8.96 1.78
CA PHE A 108 -3.27 7.77 1.77
C PHE A 108 -3.71 6.85 0.65
N ILE A 109 -2.84 6.64 -0.33
CA ILE A 109 -3.09 5.87 -1.53
C ILE A 109 -2.12 4.69 -1.55
N GLY A 110 -2.64 3.48 -1.60
CA GLY A 110 -1.83 2.27 -1.77
C GLY A 110 -1.76 1.85 -3.23
N ILE A 111 -0.59 1.44 -3.67
CA ILE A 111 -0.37 0.82 -4.98
C ILE A 111 0.37 -0.49 -4.77
N ARG A 112 -0.27 -1.60 -5.12
CA ARG A 112 0.32 -2.94 -5.08
C ARG A 112 0.66 -3.41 -6.48
N VAL A 113 1.93 -3.71 -6.71
CA VAL A 113 2.38 -4.42 -7.92
C VAL A 113 2.17 -5.91 -7.73
N LEU A 114 1.45 -6.54 -8.65
CA LEU A 114 1.02 -7.93 -8.56
C LEU A 114 1.49 -8.74 -9.77
N GLU A 115 1.97 -9.94 -9.50
CA GLU A 115 2.05 -10.97 -10.53
C GLU A 115 0.65 -11.54 -10.82
N SER A 116 0.45 -12.06 -12.05
CA SER A 116 -0.86 -12.57 -12.45
C SER A 116 -1.36 -13.71 -11.57
N ARG A 117 -0.46 -14.52 -10.98
CA ARG A 117 -0.77 -15.62 -10.07
C ARG A 117 -1.26 -15.13 -8.70
N ASP A 118 -0.81 -13.96 -8.24
CA ASP A 118 -1.06 -13.48 -6.88
C ASP A 118 -2.34 -12.63 -6.79
N ALA A 119 -2.80 -12.11 -7.92
CA ALA A 119 -3.95 -11.22 -7.97
C ALA A 119 -5.23 -11.85 -7.41
N GLY A 120 -5.48 -13.13 -7.69
CA GLY A 120 -6.65 -13.83 -7.17
C GLY A 120 -6.66 -13.91 -5.65
N GLN A 121 -5.53 -14.27 -5.04
CA GLN A 121 -5.41 -14.33 -3.58
C GLN A 121 -5.51 -12.93 -2.96
N PHE A 122 -4.85 -11.94 -3.55
CA PHE A 122 -4.91 -10.57 -3.09
C PHE A 122 -6.36 -10.03 -3.09
N ILE A 123 -7.11 -10.21 -4.17
CA ILE A 123 -8.51 -9.78 -4.26
C ILE A 123 -9.37 -10.48 -3.20
N ARG A 124 -9.21 -11.79 -3.00
CA ARG A 124 -9.93 -12.56 -1.97
C ARG A 124 -9.68 -12.04 -0.56
N ASN A 125 -8.48 -11.57 -0.28
CA ASN A 125 -8.14 -11.00 1.03
C ASN A 125 -9.03 -9.80 1.39
N TYR A 126 -9.56 -9.07 0.41
CA TYR A 126 -10.43 -7.89 0.62
C TYR A 126 -11.90 -8.12 0.32
N THR A 127 -12.24 -9.12 -0.48
CA THR A 127 -13.65 -9.39 -0.88
C THR A 127 -14.24 -10.64 -0.24
N GLY A 128 -13.41 -11.51 0.33
CA GLY A 128 -13.86 -12.85 0.79
C GLY A 128 -13.91 -13.89 -0.33
N TYR A 129 -14.33 -15.12 0.04
CA TYR A 129 -14.29 -16.28 -0.86
C TYR A 129 -15.57 -16.47 -1.68
N ILE A 130 -16.71 -15.90 -1.24
CA ILE A 130 -18.05 -16.17 -1.80
C ILE A 130 -18.76 -14.84 -2.08
N ASP A 131 -18.07 -13.88 -2.68
CA ASP A 131 -18.68 -12.58 -2.93
C ASP A 131 -18.72 -12.29 -4.44
N GLU A 132 -19.84 -11.81 -4.93
CA GLU A 132 -19.98 -11.27 -6.30
C GLU A 132 -18.93 -10.18 -6.59
N SER A 133 -18.43 -9.51 -5.56
CA SER A 133 -17.37 -8.51 -5.66
C SER A 133 -16.07 -9.11 -6.17
N TYR A 134 -15.73 -10.34 -5.75
CA TYR A 134 -14.55 -11.05 -6.24
C TYR A 134 -14.58 -11.24 -7.75
N GLU A 135 -15.69 -11.80 -8.27
CA GLU A 135 -15.82 -12.06 -9.71
C GLU A 135 -15.82 -10.76 -10.52
N LYS A 136 -16.46 -9.70 -10.02
CA LYS A 136 -16.47 -8.39 -10.66
C LYS A 136 -15.05 -7.83 -10.77
N ILE A 137 -14.27 -7.86 -9.69
CA ILE A 137 -12.89 -7.34 -9.68
C ILE A 137 -11.97 -8.23 -10.53
N MET A 138 -12.12 -9.56 -10.44
CA MET A 138 -11.36 -10.49 -11.29
C MET A 138 -11.62 -10.31 -12.78
N LYS A 139 -12.86 -10.00 -13.17
CA LYS A 139 -13.20 -9.67 -14.57
C LYS A 139 -12.49 -8.40 -15.02
N ILE A 140 -12.44 -7.37 -14.17
CA ILE A 140 -11.69 -6.13 -14.43
C ILE A 140 -10.19 -6.45 -14.56
N TRP A 141 -9.62 -7.20 -13.60
CA TRP A 141 -8.22 -7.61 -13.64
C TRP A 141 -7.83 -8.35 -14.91
N ARG A 142 -8.64 -9.33 -15.34
CA ARG A 142 -8.37 -10.09 -16.57
C ARG A 142 -8.33 -9.19 -17.81
N LYS A 143 -9.22 -8.19 -17.87
CA LYS A 143 -9.34 -7.26 -19.01
C LYS A 143 -8.30 -6.13 -18.95
N GLU A 144 -8.15 -5.51 -17.79
CA GLU A 144 -7.49 -4.23 -17.66
C GLU A 144 -6.13 -4.31 -16.97
N LYS A 145 -5.79 -5.47 -16.40
CA LYS A 145 -4.55 -5.72 -15.65
C LYS A 145 -4.32 -4.74 -14.48
N ALA A 146 -5.41 -4.16 -14.00
CA ALA A 146 -5.45 -3.25 -12.87
C ALA A 146 -6.86 -3.21 -12.27
N PHE A 147 -6.96 -2.87 -10.98
CA PHE A 147 -8.24 -2.72 -10.27
C PHE A 147 -8.06 -1.82 -9.04
N THR A 148 -9.19 -1.44 -8.42
CA THR A 148 -9.23 -0.63 -7.20
C THR A 148 -10.00 -1.37 -6.10
N ILE A 149 -9.44 -1.38 -4.89
CA ILE A 149 -10.09 -1.85 -3.66
C ILE A 149 -10.45 -0.61 -2.82
N LYS A 150 -11.72 -0.49 -2.42
CA LYS A 150 -12.19 0.63 -1.59
C LYS A 150 -12.27 0.29 -0.10
N ASN A 151 -12.42 -0.98 0.24
CA ASN A 151 -12.59 -1.46 1.61
C ASN A 151 -11.24 -1.86 2.24
N SER A 152 -10.26 -0.99 2.14
CA SER A 152 -8.95 -1.15 2.77
C SER A 152 -8.68 0.00 3.73
N GLY A 153 -7.62 -0.09 4.51
CA GLY A 153 -7.17 1.03 5.35
C GLY A 153 -6.77 2.28 4.56
N TYR A 154 -6.45 2.16 3.28
CA TYR A 154 -6.19 3.28 2.38
C TYR A 154 -7.47 4.03 1.99
N HIS A 155 -7.36 5.27 1.50
CA HIS A 155 -8.45 5.95 0.82
C HIS A 155 -8.80 5.27 -0.50
N SER A 156 -7.78 4.80 -1.23
CA SER A 156 -7.91 3.89 -2.36
C SER A 156 -6.70 2.99 -2.45
N TYR A 157 -6.92 1.73 -2.78
CA TYR A 157 -5.87 0.74 -2.94
C TYR A 157 -5.93 0.16 -4.35
N PHE A 158 -4.88 0.43 -5.12
CA PHE A 158 -4.77 0.00 -6.51
C PHE A 158 -3.93 -1.26 -6.62
N GLY A 159 -4.43 -2.26 -7.34
CA GLY A 159 -3.66 -3.41 -7.80
C GLY A 159 -3.24 -3.21 -9.24
N LEU A 160 -1.94 -3.28 -9.54
CA LEU A 160 -1.37 -3.14 -10.88
C LEU A 160 -0.59 -4.38 -11.25
N SER A 161 -0.72 -4.84 -12.49
CA SER A 161 0.10 -5.95 -13.00
C SER A 161 1.55 -5.51 -13.22
N SER A 162 2.51 -6.32 -12.76
CA SER A 162 3.94 -6.13 -13.05
C SER A 162 4.21 -6.02 -14.56
N ASN A 163 3.51 -6.81 -15.36
CA ASN A 163 3.62 -6.76 -16.82
C ASN A 163 3.12 -5.44 -17.43
N ALA A 164 2.24 -4.71 -16.74
CA ALA A 164 1.78 -3.39 -17.20
C ALA A 164 2.84 -2.30 -16.96
N LEU A 165 3.79 -2.55 -16.05
CA LEU A 165 4.91 -1.66 -15.74
C LEU A 165 6.13 -1.95 -16.62
N ASN A 166 6.30 -3.19 -17.06
CA ASN A 166 7.41 -3.67 -17.89
C ASN A 166 7.25 -3.34 -19.39
N ASN A 167 6.39 -2.44 -19.76
CA ASN A 167 6.39 -1.94 -21.12
C ASN A 167 7.64 -1.07 -21.30
N ASP A 168 8.72 -1.69 -21.73
CA ASP A 168 9.85 -1.04 -22.37
C ASP A 168 9.34 -0.30 -23.63
N THR A 169 8.76 0.84 -23.41
CA THR A 169 8.67 1.82 -24.46
C THR A 169 10.02 2.50 -24.45
N ASP A 170 10.92 2.02 -25.29
CA ASP A 170 12.10 2.74 -25.68
C ASP A 170 11.67 4.09 -26.26
N PHE A 171 11.46 5.04 -25.36
CA PHE A 171 11.46 6.44 -25.73
C PHE A 171 12.93 6.84 -25.81
N ASN A 172 13.54 6.45 -26.89
CA ASN A 172 14.92 6.80 -27.23
C ASN A 172 14.83 7.64 -28.53
N PRO A 173 14.51 8.93 -28.41
CA PRO A 173 14.60 9.80 -29.60
C PRO A 173 16.06 9.91 -29.99
N ASP A 174 16.33 9.75 -31.29
CA ASP A 174 17.66 10.03 -31.83
C ASP A 174 18.12 11.42 -31.37
N SER A 175 19.42 11.57 -31.08
CA SER A 175 20.01 12.84 -30.63
C SER A 175 19.70 14.01 -31.55
N ASP A 176 19.46 13.71 -32.83
CA ASP A 176 19.17 14.68 -33.88
C ASP A 176 17.69 14.78 -34.25
N ALA A 177 16.80 14.16 -33.44
CA ALA A 177 15.38 14.17 -33.73
C ALA A 177 14.78 15.57 -33.62
N THR A 178 14.01 15.95 -34.64
CA THR A 178 13.27 17.21 -34.63
C THR A 178 12.18 17.20 -33.57
N LYS A 179 11.76 18.38 -33.11
CA LYS A 179 10.67 18.57 -32.12
C LYS A 179 9.39 17.82 -32.53
N ALA A 180 9.08 17.75 -33.83
CA ALA A 180 7.91 17.02 -34.34
C ALA A 180 8.10 15.50 -34.23
N GLN A 181 9.29 14.98 -34.49
CA GLN A 181 9.62 13.55 -34.32
C GLN A 181 9.60 13.15 -32.88
N ILE A 182 10.16 13.95 -31.94
CA ILE A 182 10.12 13.74 -30.51
C ILE A 182 8.67 13.71 -30.02
N LYS A 183 7.84 14.68 -30.44
CA LYS A 183 6.41 14.70 -30.12
C LYS A 183 5.67 13.46 -30.61
N THR A 184 5.95 13.05 -31.85
CA THR A 184 5.32 11.87 -32.47
C THR A 184 5.75 10.59 -31.79
N ALA A 185 7.03 10.41 -31.46
CA ALA A 185 7.58 9.27 -30.72
C ALA A 185 6.97 9.22 -29.30
N PHE A 186 6.88 10.37 -28.61
CA PHE A 186 6.24 10.47 -27.29
C PHE A 186 4.76 10.09 -27.33
N VAL A 187 3.99 10.63 -28.28
CA VAL A 187 2.57 10.28 -28.47
C VAL A 187 2.41 8.80 -28.81
N LYS A 188 3.30 8.23 -29.63
CA LYS A 188 3.31 6.80 -29.98
C LYS A 188 3.63 5.93 -28.75
N SER A 189 4.61 6.33 -27.93
CA SER A 189 4.94 5.66 -26.68
C SER A 189 3.77 5.66 -25.68
N LEU A 190 3.01 6.75 -25.60
CA LEU A 190 1.79 6.86 -24.79
C LEU A 190 0.63 6.02 -25.34
N ARG A 191 0.48 5.90 -26.65
CA ARG A 191 -0.59 5.10 -27.29
C ARG A 191 -0.37 3.59 -27.16
N GLY A 192 0.87 3.14 -27.10
CA GLY A 192 1.22 1.73 -26.84
C GLY A 192 0.87 1.28 -25.43
N LYS A 193 0.80 2.21 -24.48
CA LYS A 193 0.40 1.95 -23.09
C LYS A 193 -1.12 2.00 -23.01
N LYS A 194 -1.75 0.84 -22.93
CA LYS A 194 -3.11 0.72 -22.39
C LYS A 194 -3.05 0.92 -20.87
N MET A 195 -2.53 2.05 -20.44
CA MET A 195 -2.71 2.47 -19.06
C MET A 195 -4.21 2.64 -18.88
N ASN A 196 -4.77 1.92 -17.93
CA ASN A 196 -6.21 1.93 -17.69
C ASN A 196 -6.65 3.36 -17.36
N LYS A 197 -7.26 4.02 -18.34
CA LYS A 197 -7.72 5.42 -18.22
C LYS A 197 -8.65 5.62 -17.03
N LYS A 198 -9.42 4.59 -16.66
CA LYS A 198 -10.33 4.65 -15.52
C LYS A 198 -9.56 4.73 -14.20
N ILE A 199 -8.54 3.87 -14.01
CA ILE A 199 -7.71 3.89 -12.79
C ILE A 199 -6.90 5.17 -12.72
N LEU A 200 -6.36 5.64 -13.85
CA LEU A 200 -5.69 6.94 -13.91
C LEU A 200 -6.66 8.07 -13.56
N GLY A 201 -7.90 8.02 -14.05
CA GLY A 201 -8.95 8.98 -13.69
C GLY A 201 -9.26 8.95 -12.19
N GLU A 202 -9.49 7.77 -11.61
CA GLU A 202 -9.72 7.61 -10.17
C GLU A 202 -8.52 8.11 -9.33
N PHE A 203 -7.29 7.86 -9.79
CA PHE A 203 -6.08 8.38 -9.13
C PHE A 203 -6.00 9.90 -9.21
N ILE A 204 -6.25 10.49 -10.39
CA ILE A 204 -6.23 11.95 -10.57
C ILE A 204 -7.29 12.62 -9.69
N GLU A 205 -8.52 12.09 -9.63
CA GLU A 205 -9.57 12.62 -8.76
C GLU A 205 -9.19 12.64 -7.27
N LEU A 206 -8.36 11.69 -6.84
CA LEU A 206 -7.87 11.64 -5.45
C LEU A 206 -6.77 12.66 -5.17
N VAL A 207 -5.95 13.00 -6.16
CA VAL A 207 -4.76 13.86 -5.97
C VAL A 207 -5.01 15.32 -6.39
N ALA A 208 -6.03 15.58 -7.21
CA ALA A 208 -6.44 16.93 -7.61
C ALA A 208 -7.16 17.65 -6.46
#